data_6c9d02d927bd134ae03e48443988d525
#
_entry.id   6c9d02d927bd134ae03e48443988d525
#
_cell.length_a   1.000
_cell.length_b   1.000
_cell.length_c   1.000
_cell.angle_alpha   90.00
_cell.angle_beta   90.00
_cell.angle_gamma   90.00
#
_symmetry.space_group_name_H-M   'P 1'
#
loop_
_entity.id
_entity.type
_entity.pdbx_description
1 polymer ?
#
loop_
_entity_poly.entity_id
_entity_poly.type
_entity_poly.pdbx_seq_one_letter_code
_entity_poly.pdbx_strand_id
1 'polypeptide(L)' 'EAEPIPDKPKGFVCKICGFIYEGDTLPDDYTCPICRRPASDFEPLA' A
#
# COMPACT_ATOMS: atom_id res chain seq x y z
N GLU A 1 7.73 -16.83 -15.91
CA GLU A 1 7.55 -15.67 -16.71
C GLU A 1 7.25 -14.43 -15.93
N ALA A 2 7.74 -13.33 -16.45
CA ALA A 2 7.66 -12.08 -15.76
C ALA A 2 6.28 -11.46 -15.93
N GLU A 3 5.77 -10.90 -14.86
CA GLU A 3 4.55 -10.14 -14.96
C GLU A 3 4.85 -8.80 -15.59
N PRO A 4 3.89 -8.24 -16.33
CA PRO A 4 4.11 -6.93 -16.91
C PRO A 4 4.28 -5.90 -15.79
N ILE A 5 5.27 -5.04 -15.97
CA ILE A 5 5.52 -3.98 -15.01
C ILE A 5 4.65 -2.79 -15.41
N PRO A 6 3.76 -2.34 -14.53
CA PRO A 6 2.92 -1.19 -14.87
C PRO A 6 3.76 0.07 -14.97
N ASP A 7 3.32 1.00 -15.81
CA ASP A 7 4.01 2.27 -15.95
C ASP A 7 4.08 2.99 -14.61
N LYS A 8 3.03 2.83 -13.80
CA LYS A 8 2.98 3.41 -12.48
C LYS A 8 2.77 2.31 -11.47
N PRO A 9 3.57 2.26 -10.41
CA PRO A 9 3.32 1.28 -9.37
C PRO A 9 1.98 1.55 -8.71
N LYS A 10 1.26 0.47 -8.43
CA LYS A 10 -0.04 0.57 -7.78
C LYS A 10 0.07 0.00 -6.39
N GLY A 11 -0.45 0.75 -5.43
CA GLY A 11 -0.45 0.27 -4.08
C GLY A 11 -0.07 1.37 -3.12
N PHE A 12 0.02 0.97 -1.87
CA PHE A 12 0.35 1.88 -0.80
C PHE A 12 1.34 1.21 0.13
N VAL A 13 2.17 2.00 0.76
CA VAL A 13 3.16 1.47 1.68
C VAL A 13 2.93 2.08 3.06
N CYS A 14 2.97 1.21 4.07
CA CYS A 14 2.88 1.67 5.45
C CYS A 14 4.20 2.34 5.82
N LYS A 15 4.14 3.58 6.27
CA LYS A 15 5.34 4.34 6.58
C LYS A 15 6.00 3.86 7.86
N ILE A 16 5.31 3.04 8.63
CA ILE A 16 5.81 2.60 9.93
C ILE A 16 6.55 1.27 9.80
N CYS A 17 5.93 0.27 9.18
CA CYS A 17 6.53 -1.05 9.09
C CYS A 17 6.94 -1.44 7.68
N GLY A 18 6.55 -0.66 6.68
CA GLY A 18 6.93 -0.96 5.31
C GLY A 18 6.04 -1.97 4.61
N PHE A 19 4.88 -2.25 5.19
CA PHE A 19 3.95 -3.18 4.56
C PHE A 19 3.41 -2.60 3.27
N ILE A 20 3.35 -3.44 2.24
CA ILE A 20 2.87 -3.01 0.92
C ILE A 20 1.45 -3.50 0.75
N TYR A 21 0.54 -2.58 0.49
CA TYR A 21 -0.84 -2.89 0.17
C TYR A 21 -1.02 -2.77 -1.33
N GLU A 22 -1.51 -3.81 -1.95
CA GLU A 22 -1.69 -3.82 -3.40
C GLU A 22 -3.13 -3.48 -3.73
N GLY A 23 -3.31 -2.43 -4.51
CA GLY A 23 -4.65 -2.00 -4.90
C GLY A 23 -4.61 -0.60 -5.46
N ASP A 24 -5.66 -0.25 -6.20
CA ASP A 24 -5.75 1.08 -6.81
C ASP A 24 -6.04 2.14 -5.77
N THR A 25 -6.81 1.79 -4.76
CA THR A 25 -7.21 2.73 -3.73
C THR A 25 -7.10 2.07 -2.37
N LEU A 26 -6.89 2.89 -1.36
CA LEU A 26 -6.78 2.41 0.01
C LEU A 26 -8.03 2.85 0.77
N PRO A 27 -8.78 1.92 1.37
CA PRO A 27 -9.96 2.29 2.16
C PRO A 27 -9.56 3.15 3.35
N ASP A 28 -10.43 4.10 3.70
CA ASP A 28 -10.15 4.97 4.83
C ASP A 28 -10.08 4.20 6.14
N ASP A 29 -10.82 3.11 6.22
CA ASP A 29 -10.87 2.33 7.45
C ASP A 29 -9.90 1.14 7.42
N TYR A 30 -9.00 1.13 6.47
CA TYR A 30 -8.02 0.05 6.38
C TYR A 30 -6.99 0.18 7.51
N THR A 31 -6.59 -0.95 8.03
CA THR A 31 -5.61 -0.99 9.11
C THR A 31 -4.49 -1.93 8.72
N CYS A 32 -3.26 -1.50 8.93
CA CYS A 32 -2.11 -2.33 8.61
C CYS A 32 -2.16 -3.62 9.45
N PRO A 33 -2.04 -4.79 8.80
CA PRO A 33 -2.09 -6.04 9.55
C PRO A 33 -0.80 -6.33 10.33
N ILE A 34 0.23 -5.55 10.09
CA ILE A 34 1.51 -5.78 10.75
C ILE A 34 1.64 -4.90 11.99
N CYS A 35 1.54 -3.60 11.81
CA CYS A 35 1.74 -2.66 12.91
C CYS A 35 0.44 -2.01 13.37
N ARG A 36 -0.67 -2.30 12.69
CA ARG A 36 -1.99 -1.83 13.05
C ARG A 36 -2.13 -0.31 13.00
N ARG A 37 -1.38 0.29 12.09
CA ARG A 37 -1.52 1.72 11.90
C ARG A 37 -2.71 2.00 11.00
N PRO A 38 -3.32 3.16 11.14
CA PRO A 38 -4.46 3.51 10.30
C PRO A 38 -4.04 3.80 8.86
N ALA A 39 -5.03 3.87 7.98
CA ALA A 39 -4.74 4.12 6.58
C ALA A 39 -4.02 5.44 6.36
N SER A 40 -4.18 6.39 7.27
CA SER A 40 -3.51 7.67 7.13
C SER A 40 -2.00 7.57 7.19
N ASP A 41 -1.47 6.45 7.71
CA ASP A 41 -0.04 6.22 7.75
C ASP A 41 0.46 5.52 6.50
N PHE A 42 -0.40 5.29 5.54
CA PHE A 42 0.00 4.75 4.26
C PHE A 42 0.19 5.87 3.25
N GLU A 43 1.09 5.66 2.32
CA GLU A 43 1.26 6.60 1.23
C GLU A 43 1.29 5.87 -0.09
N PRO A 44 0.85 6.54 -1.16
CA PRO A 44 0.82 5.90 -2.46
C PRO A 44 2.22 5.65 -2.99
N LEU A 45 2.36 4.51 -3.69
CA LEU A 45 3.65 4.17 -4.28
C LEU A 45 3.94 4.98 -5.53
N ALA A 46 2.91 5.46 -6.18
CA ALA A 46 3.10 6.23 -7.41
C ALA A 46 3.19 7.71 -7.13
#